data_d57ae4a05e65088c99f6b5fd68769a69
#
_entry.id   d57ae4a05e65088c99f6b5fd68769a69
#
_cell.length_a   1.000
_cell.length_b   1.000
_cell.length_c   1.000
_cell.angle_alpha   90.00
_cell.angle_beta   90.00
_cell.angle_gamma   90.00
#
_symmetry.space_group_name_H-M   'P 1'
#
loop_
_entity.id
_entity.type
_entity.pdbx_description
1 polymer ?
#
loop_
_entity_poly.entity_id
_entity_poly.type
_entity_poly.pdbx_seq_one_letter_code
_entity_poly.pdbx_strand_id
1 'polypeptide(L)'
;MTETPQNSPKQQKKSTNPADAENLIGLLRRKEGSWVEWGNACATLQKAGYTSQQIFEETGFEPIQQNQVIVGSQVYTSLVNANFQKNILLPNRLEIISRFERSGSDILYELRILTQEQRIIAAEFIVAHNLDVDDVKDVAKALKDFARMKTIPEGFSDSPGDIVAYQCWKQARQQNDLQHRSRLIAKGFN
;
A
#
# COMPACT_ATOMS: atom_id res chain seq x y z
N MET A 1 14.99 54.87 4.81
CA MET A 1 14.98 53.66 5.65
C MET A 1 13.53 53.31 5.87
N THR A 2 13.02 52.38 5.12
CA THR A 2 11.65 51.91 5.21
C THR A 2 11.72 50.37 5.24
N GLU A 3 11.49 49.81 6.43
CA GLU A 3 11.44 48.36 6.65
C GLU A 3 10.11 47.82 6.12
N THR A 4 10.21 46.79 5.29
CA THR A 4 9.07 46.01 4.79
C THR A 4 8.82 44.86 5.76
N PRO A 5 7.59 44.65 6.28
CA PRO A 5 7.29 43.51 7.12
C PRO A 5 7.12 42.26 6.24
N GLN A 6 7.96 41.25 6.45
CA GLN A 6 7.79 39.91 5.90
C GLN A 6 6.59 39.23 6.57
N ASN A 7 5.51 39.09 5.84
CA ASN A 7 4.34 38.35 6.26
C ASN A 7 4.45 36.90 5.77
N SER A 8 5.01 36.03 6.60
CA SER A 8 5.02 34.59 6.37
C SER A 8 3.63 34.03 6.68
N PRO A 9 3.01 33.24 5.78
CA PRO A 9 1.72 32.62 6.09
C PRO A 9 1.92 31.54 7.16
N LYS A 10 1.41 31.80 8.36
CA LYS A 10 1.25 30.79 9.41
C LYS A 10 0.32 29.70 8.90
N GLN A 11 0.86 28.54 8.60
CA GLN A 11 0.08 27.34 8.40
C GLN A 11 -0.71 27.06 9.69
N GLN A 12 -2.02 27.25 9.63
CA GLN A 12 -2.94 26.85 10.68
C GLN A 12 -2.89 25.32 10.80
N LYS A 13 -2.18 24.80 11.79
CA LYS A 13 -2.38 23.42 12.28
C LYS A 13 -3.84 23.33 12.72
N LYS A 14 -4.68 22.62 11.96
CA LYS A 14 -5.98 22.17 12.47
C LYS A 14 -5.67 21.25 13.65
N SER A 15 -5.77 21.78 14.86
CA SER A 15 -5.70 21.00 16.09
C SER A 15 -6.97 20.14 16.15
N THR A 16 -6.81 18.82 16.15
CA THR A 16 -7.88 17.89 16.50
C THR A 16 -8.39 18.26 17.87
N ASN A 17 -9.71 18.35 18.06
CA ASN A 17 -10.31 18.62 19.36
C ASN A 17 -9.86 17.53 20.37
N PRO A 18 -9.48 17.86 21.62
CA PRO A 18 -9.09 16.87 22.62
C PRO A 18 -10.10 15.73 22.79
N ALA A 19 -11.40 16.03 22.76
CA ALA A 19 -12.45 15.01 22.82
C ALA A 19 -12.42 14.03 21.62
N ASP A 20 -12.06 14.51 20.44
CA ASP A 20 -11.93 13.66 19.25
C ASP A 20 -10.70 12.75 19.38
N ALA A 21 -9.60 13.24 19.93
CA ALA A 21 -8.40 12.44 20.19
C ALA A 21 -8.66 11.31 21.19
N GLU A 22 -9.37 11.58 22.30
CA GLU A 22 -9.76 10.56 23.28
C GLU A 22 -10.63 9.47 22.67
N ASN A 23 -11.59 9.85 21.82
CA ASN A 23 -12.43 8.90 21.09
C ASN A 23 -11.60 7.99 20.18
N LEU A 24 -10.63 8.54 19.42
CA LEU A 24 -9.74 7.78 18.54
C LEU A 24 -8.84 6.83 19.34
N ILE A 25 -8.29 7.28 20.46
CA ILE A 25 -7.52 6.44 21.39
C ILE A 25 -8.40 5.29 21.92
N GLY A 26 -9.63 5.60 22.32
CA GLY A 26 -10.59 4.59 22.79
C GLY A 26 -10.91 3.54 21.73
N LEU A 27 -11.15 3.96 20.48
CA LEU A 27 -11.39 3.07 19.33
C LEU A 27 -10.19 2.15 19.09
N LEU A 28 -8.98 2.69 19.07
CA LEU A 28 -7.75 1.92 18.86
C LEU A 28 -7.49 0.94 20.01
N ARG A 29 -7.67 1.35 21.27
CA ARG A 29 -7.48 0.52 22.47
C ARG A 29 -8.40 -0.69 22.47
N ARG A 30 -9.67 -0.50 22.06
CA ARG A 30 -10.67 -1.57 21.99
C ARG A 30 -10.62 -2.35 20.69
N LYS A 31 -9.78 -1.93 19.73
CA LYS A 31 -9.70 -2.49 18.36
C LYS A 31 -11.07 -2.53 17.68
N GLU A 32 -11.86 -1.49 17.89
CA GLU A 32 -13.17 -1.32 17.25
C GLU A 32 -13.03 -0.89 15.80
N GLY A 33 -13.98 -1.34 14.96
CA GLY A 33 -13.99 -1.02 13.53
C GLY A 33 -13.00 -1.85 12.70
N SER A 34 -12.71 -1.33 11.52
CA SER A 34 -11.83 -1.96 10.53
C SER A 34 -10.39 -1.47 10.68
N TRP A 35 -9.44 -2.24 10.12
CA TRP A 35 -8.03 -1.84 10.06
C TRP A 35 -7.84 -0.52 9.28
N VAL A 36 -8.74 -0.19 8.34
CA VAL A 36 -8.75 1.08 7.60
C VAL A 36 -9.06 2.25 8.54
N GLU A 37 -10.03 2.07 9.42
CA GLU A 37 -10.37 3.06 10.45
C GLU A 37 -9.24 3.23 11.45
N TRP A 38 -8.57 2.14 11.85
CA TRP A 38 -7.37 2.22 12.70
C TRP A 38 -6.24 3.02 12.04
N GLY A 39 -6.01 2.80 10.73
CA GLY A 39 -5.03 3.58 9.97
C GLY A 39 -5.36 5.07 9.94
N ASN A 40 -6.62 5.42 9.70
CA ASN A 40 -7.09 6.80 9.71
C ASN A 40 -6.99 7.44 11.11
N ALA A 41 -7.33 6.68 12.17
CA ALA A 41 -7.22 7.13 13.55
C ALA A 41 -5.76 7.41 13.93
N CYS A 42 -4.84 6.49 13.67
CA CYS A 42 -3.41 6.68 13.90
C CYS A 42 -2.87 7.90 13.13
N ALA A 43 -3.22 8.03 11.85
CA ALA A 43 -2.81 9.17 11.04
C ALA A 43 -3.34 10.51 11.59
N THR A 44 -4.57 10.52 12.10
CA THR A 44 -5.19 11.70 12.68
C THR A 44 -4.52 12.10 14.00
N LEU A 45 -4.23 11.14 14.87
CA LEU A 45 -3.51 11.37 16.12
C LEU A 45 -2.10 11.91 15.86
N GLN A 46 -1.36 11.34 14.89
CA GLN A 46 -0.03 11.84 14.51
C GLN A 46 -0.10 13.28 13.98
N LYS A 47 -1.09 13.61 13.17
CA LYS A 47 -1.33 14.98 12.69
C LYS A 47 -1.69 15.95 13.82
N ALA A 48 -2.33 15.47 14.88
CA ALA A 48 -2.64 16.24 16.07
C ALA A 48 -1.42 16.46 16.99
N GLY A 49 -0.30 15.78 16.69
CA GLY A 49 0.96 15.95 17.42
C GLY A 49 1.32 14.81 18.37
N TYR A 50 0.53 13.74 18.39
CA TYR A 50 0.89 12.53 19.14
C TYR A 50 2.07 11.82 18.47
N THR A 51 3.06 11.46 19.24
CA THR A 51 4.17 10.62 18.76
C THR A 51 3.71 9.17 18.65
N SER A 52 4.40 8.38 17.82
CA SER A 52 4.11 6.93 17.72
C SER A 52 4.27 6.22 19.07
N GLN A 53 5.18 6.68 19.92
CA GLN A 53 5.38 6.13 21.25
C GLN A 53 4.17 6.43 22.17
N GLN A 54 3.65 7.66 22.16
CA GLN A 54 2.45 8.03 22.92
C GLN A 54 1.22 7.23 22.47
N ILE A 55 1.04 7.05 21.15
CA ILE A 55 -0.04 6.20 20.63
C ILE A 55 0.12 4.76 21.11
N PHE A 56 1.33 4.23 21.12
CA PHE A 56 1.60 2.87 21.62
C PHE A 56 1.25 2.74 23.12
N GLU A 57 1.71 3.66 23.94
CA GLU A 57 1.46 3.67 25.39
C GLU A 57 -0.05 3.72 25.71
N GLU A 58 -0.81 4.49 24.93
CA GLU A 58 -2.26 4.67 25.14
C GLU A 58 -3.12 3.54 24.54
N THR A 59 -2.66 2.86 23.48
CA THR A 59 -3.52 1.97 22.70
C THR A 59 -2.99 0.55 22.54
N GLY A 60 -1.69 0.33 22.78
CA GLY A 60 -1.01 -0.94 22.52
C GLY A 60 -0.65 -1.16 21.03
N PHE A 61 -0.92 -0.18 20.14
CA PHE A 61 -0.49 -0.28 18.73
C PHE A 61 0.99 0.07 18.59
N GLU A 62 1.81 -0.92 18.29
CA GLU A 62 3.25 -0.73 18.08
C GLU A 62 3.55 0.20 16.90
N PRO A 63 4.66 0.96 16.92
CA PRO A 63 5.02 1.89 15.85
C PRO A 63 5.06 1.27 14.45
N ILE A 64 5.49 0.00 14.35
CA ILE A 64 5.50 -0.75 13.08
C ILE A 64 4.07 -1.01 12.61
N GLN A 65 3.17 -1.42 13.49
CA GLN A 65 1.76 -1.66 13.19
C GLN A 65 1.06 -0.35 12.79
N GLN A 66 1.33 0.75 13.53
CA GLN A 66 0.80 2.07 13.17
C GLN A 66 1.18 2.45 11.74
N ASN A 67 2.46 2.33 11.39
CA ASN A 67 2.94 2.65 10.03
C ASN A 67 2.27 1.75 8.99
N GLN A 68 2.13 0.46 9.25
CA GLN A 68 1.51 -0.49 8.33
C GLN A 68 0.04 -0.11 8.07
N VAL A 69 -0.77 0.11 9.10
CA VAL A 69 -2.19 0.44 8.92
C VAL A 69 -2.39 1.85 8.33
N ILE A 70 -1.54 2.82 8.68
CA ILE A 70 -1.59 4.17 8.10
C ILE A 70 -1.33 4.11 6.58
N VAL A 71 -0.24 3.47 6.18
CA VAL A 71 0.14 3.41 4.76
C VAL A 71 -0.82 2.50 3.99
N GLY A 72 -1.20 1.36 4.55
CA GLY A 72 -2.19 0.46 3.95
C GLY A 72 -3.53 1.17 3.72
N SER A 73 -4.04 1.94 4.69
CA SER A 73 -5.31 2.68 4.56
C SER A 73 -5.24 3.78 3.49
N GLN A 74 -4.09 4.42 3.31
CA GLN A 74 -3.88 5.38 2.22
C GLN A 74 -3.93 4.69 0.84
N VAL A 75 -3.30 3.52 0.71
CA VAL A 75 -3.35 2.71 -0.51
C VAL A 75 -4.78 2.25 -0.78
N TYR A 76 -5.49 1.74 0.24
CA TYR A 76 -6.90 1.36 0.16
C TYR A 76 -7.76 2.52 -0.35
N THR A 77 -7.63 3.69 0.26
CA THR A 77 -8.36 4.91 -0.14
C THR A 77 -8.04 5.29 -1.59
N SER A 78 -6.78 5.13 -2.03
CA SER A 78 -6.40 5.40 -3.42
C SER A 78 -7.08 4.44 -4.40
N LEU A 79 -7.25 3.16 -4.05
CA LEU A 79 -7.97 2.17 -4.86
C LEU A 79 -9.48 2.46 -4.91
N VAL A 80 -10.09 2.83 -3.78
CA VAL A 80 -11.50 3.23 -3.72
C VAL A 80 -11.75 4.46 -4.58
N ASN A 81 -10.90 5.49 -4.48
CA ASN A 81 -11.07 6.76 -5.17
C ASN A 81 -10.69 6.73 -6.66
N ALA A 82 -9.80 5.85 -7.09
CA ALA A 82 -9.35 5.73 -8.49
C ALA A 82 -10.52 5.54 -9.46
N ASN A 83 -11.57 4.91 -9.01
CA ASN A 83 -12.75 4.57 -9.80
C ASN A 83 -13.68 5.74 -10.10
N PHE A 84 -13.57 6.86 -9.36
CA PHE A 84 -14.41 8.04 -9.61
C PHE A 84 -13.83 8.95 -10.71
N GLN A 85 -12.52 8.85 -10.98
CA GLN A 85 -11.83 9.82 -11.84
C GLN A 85 -11.59 9.36 -13.28
N LYS A 86 -11.57 8.06 -13.60
CA LYS A 86 -11.09 7.58 -14.91
C LYS A 86 -11.97 6.58 -15.66
N ASN A 87 -13.23 6.31 -15.28
CA ASN A 87 -14.08 5.29 -15.94
C ASN A 87 -13.40 3.91 -16.14
N ILE A 88 -12.40 3.58 -15.34
CA ILE A 88 -11.78 2.25 -15.37
C ILE A 88 -12.77 1.33 -14.64
N LEU A 89 -13.58 0.65 -15.44
CA LEU A 89 -14.47 -0.41 -14.95
C LEU A 89 -13.59 -1.59 -14.53
N LEU A 90 -13.30 -1.67 -13.24
CA LEU A 90 -12.77 -2.91 -12.66
C LEU A 90 -13.89 -3.96 -12.69
N PRO A 91 -13.78 -5.04 -13.45
CA PRO A 91 -14.73 -6.14 -13.38
C PRO A 91 -14.91 -6.60 -11.94
N ASN A 92 -15.10 -7.02 -11.11
CA ASN A 92 -15.10 -7.48 -9.72
C ASN A 92 -14.68 -6.44 -8.65
N ARG A 93 -14.84 -5.15 -8.91
CA ARG A 93 -14.42 -4.07 -7.99
C ARG A 93 -14.90 -4.26 -6.56
N LEU A 94 -16.19 -4.60 -6.38
CA LEU A 94 -16.78 -4.77 -5.05
C LEU A 94 -16.11 -5.91 -4.29
N GLU A 95 -15.78 -6.99 -4.99
CA GLU A 95 -15.07 -8.13 -4.42
C GLU A 95 -13.65 -7.74 -3.99
N ILE A 96 -12.90 -7.04 -4.85
CA ILE A 96 -11.54 -6.57 -4.57
C ILE A 96 -11.53 -5.68 -3.34
N ILE A 97 -12.40 -4.66 -3.30
CA ILE A 97 -12.47 -3.73 -2.18
C ILE A 97 -12.89 -4.44 -0.90
N SER A 98 -13.95 -5.27 -0.93
CA SER A 98 -14.42 -5.98 0.26
C SER A 98 -13.41 -7.01 0.79
N ARG A 99 -12.61 -7.62 -0.09
CA ARG A 99 -11.53 -8.51 0.32
C ARG A 99 -10.46 -7.75 1.10
N PHE A 100 -9.97 -6.63 0.55
CA PHE A 100 -8.95 -5.82 1.20
C PHE A 100 -9.45 -5.12 2.47
N GLU A 101 -10.73 -4.74 2.53
CA GLU A 101 -11.33 -4.15 3.72
C GLU A 101 -11.32 -5.12 4.91
N ARG A 102 -11.57 -6.41 4.65
CA ARG A 102 -11.58 -7.44 5.71
C ARG A 102 -10.19 -7.78 6.25
N SER A 103 -9.22 -7.93 5.37
CA SER A 103 -7.85 -8.31 5.74
C SER A 103 -6.86 -7.95 4.63
N GLY A 104 -6.40 -6.71 4.59
CA GLY A 104 -5.55 -6.25 3.50
C GLY A 104 -4.45 -5.27 3.91
N SER A 105 -4.29 -4.99 5.20
CA SER A 105 -3.34 -3.97 5.66
C SER A 105 -1.89 -4.25 5.28
N ASP A 106 -1.47 -5.49 5.38
CA ASP A 106 -0.15 -6.00 5.04
C ASP A 106 0.07 -6.06 3.52
N ILE A 107 -0.90 -6.61 2.80
CA ILE A 107 -0.89 -6.68 1.33
C ILE A 107 -0.82 -5.27 0.73
N LEU A 108 -1.72 -4.38 1.14
CA LEU A 108 -1.77 -3.02 0.60
C LEU A 108 -0.57 -2.18 1.02
N TYR A 109 0.03 -2.46 2.18
CA TYR A 109 1.29 -1.85 2.55
C TYR A 109 2.39 -2.13 1.53
N GLU A 110 2.47 -3.34 0.97
CA GLU A 110 3.47 -3.68 -0.06
C GLU A 110 3.24 -2.93 -1.37
N LEU A 111 2.00 -2.57 -1.70
CA LEU A 111 1.68 -1.78 -2.90
C LEU A 111 2.02 -0.29 -2.79
N ARG A 112 2.52 0.20 -1.63
CA ARG A 112 2.89 1.61 -1.43
C ARG A 112 3.93 2.13 -2.42
N ILE A 113 4.76 1.25 -2.96
CA ILE A 113 5.85 1.60 -3.89
C ILE A 113 5.38 1.82 -5.32
N LEU A 114 4.13 1.51 -5.62
CA LEU A 114 3.52 1.55 -6.95
C LEU A 114 2.78 2.87 -7.20
N THR A 115 2.67 3.25 -8.48
CA THR A 115 1.77 4.33 -8.91
C THR A 115 0.31 3.91 -8.75
N GLN A 116 -0.63 4.85 -8.87
CA GLN A 116 -2.05 4.56 -8.73
C GLN A 116 -2.54 3.56 -9.78
N GLU A 117 -2.13 3.72 -11.05
CA GLU A 117 -2.45 2.79 -12.12
C GLU A 117 -1.90 1.39 -11.85
N GLN A 118 -0.64 1.30 -11.43
CA GLN A 118 -0.02 0.02 -11.08
C GLN A 118 -0.70 -0.66 -9.89
N ARG A 119 -1.17 0.10 -8.88
CA ARG A 119 -1.91 -0.44 -7.74
C ARG A 119 -3.22 -1.11 -8.16
N ILE A 120 -3.94 -0.51 -9.12
CA ILE A 120 -5.19 -1.08 -9.63
C ILE A 120 -4.92 -2.43 -10.29
N ILE A 121 -3.95 -2.47 -11.22
CA ILE A 121 -3.57 -3.68 -11.95
C ILE A 121 -3.06 -4.75 -10.98
N ALA A 122 -2.23 -4.36 -10.00
CA ALA A 122 -1.74 -5.28 -8.98
C ALA A 122 -2.87 -5.82 -8.10
N ALA A 123 -3.84 -4.98 -7.70
CA ALA A 123 -4.96 -5.38 -6.86
C ALA A 123 -5.84 -6.46 -7.55
N GLU A 124 -6.12 -6.28 -8.84
CA GLU A 124 -6.83 -7.29 -9.65
C GLU A 124 -6.07 -8.61 -9.70
N PHE A 125 -4.77 -8.53 -10.03
CA PHE A 125 -3.92 -9.71 -10.13
C PHE A 125 -3.81 -10.47 -8.81
N ILE A 126 -3.62 -9.77 -7.69
CA ILE A 126 -3.54 -10.35 -6.35
C ILE A 126 -4.83 -11.10 -5.99
N VAL A 127 -5.99 -10.51 -6.27
CA VAL A 127 -7.28 -11.14 -5.95
C VAL A 127 -7.55 -12.33 -6.86
N ALA A 128 -7.28 -12.20 -8.16
CA ALA A 128 -7.49 -13.26 -9.15
C ALA A 128 -6.65 -14.51 -8.85
N HIS A 129 -5.42 -14.33 -8.36
CA HIS A 129 -4.48 -15.43 -8.08
C HIS A 129 -4.37 -15.78 -6.59
N ASN A 130 -5.17 -15.14 -5.72
CA ASN A 130 -5.17 -15.37 -4.27
C ASN A 130 -3.76 -15.28 -3.64
N LEU A 131 -2.97 -14.29 -4.04
CA LEU A 131 -1.59 -14.13 -3.60
C LEU A 131 -1.48 -13.78 -2.12
N ASP A 132 -0.45 -14.30 -1.46
CA ASP A 132 -0.08 -13.93 -0.10
C ASP A 132 0.85 -12.69 -0.06
N VAL A 133 1.25 -12.26 1.14
CA VAL A 133 2.04 -11.04 1.34
C VAL A 133 3.42 -11.12 0.68
N ASP A 134 4.08 -12.29 0.74
CA ASP A 134 5.41 -12.47 0.18
C ASP A 134 5.36 -12.44 -1.36
N ASP A 135 4.36 -13.08 -1.96
CA ASP A 135 4.12 -13.02 -3.40
C ASP A 135 3.79 -11.60 -3.85
N VAL A 136 2.95 -10.88 -3.09
CA VAL A 136 2.60 -9.48 -3.39
C VAL A 136 3.82 -8.56 -3.35
N LYS A 137 4.73 -8.77 -2.44
CA LYS A 137 6.00 -8.03 -2.37
C LYS A 137 6.84 -8.23 -3.63
N ASP A 138 6.93 -9.48 -4.12
CA ASP A 138 7.63 -9.80 -5.35
C ASP A 138 6.95 -9.17 -6.57
N VAL A 139 5.61 -9.25 -6.66
CA VAL A 139 4.80 -8.63 -7.72
C VAL A 139 4.98 -7.11 -7.73
N ALA A 140 4.89 -6.45 -6.58
CA ALA A 140 5.04 -5.00 -6.48
C ALA A 140 6.45 -4.56 -6.93
N LYS A 141 7.47 -5.31 -6.55
CA LYS A 141 8.84 -5.07 -7.00
C LYS A 141 8.99 -5.27 -8.50
N ALA A 142 8.46 -6.37 -9.04
CA ALA A 142 8.52 -6.68 -10.47
C ALA A 142 7.85 -5.58 -11.30
N LEU A 143 6.64 -5.15 -10.94
CA LEU A 143 5.91 -4.05 -11.62
C LEU A 143 6.70 -2.73 -11.58
N LYS A 144 7.27 -2.40 -10.43
CA LYS A 144 8.08 -1.18 -10.28
C LYS A 144 9.34 -1.21 -11.14
N ASP A 145 10.04 -2.33 -11.17
CA ASP A 145 11.28 -2.48 -11.93
C ASP A 145 11.00 -2.51 -13.44
N PHE A 146 9.93 -3.19 -13.86
CA PHE A 146 9.51 -3.25 -15.26
C PHE A 146 9.14 -1.87 -15.82
N ALA A 147 8.44 -1.05 -15.05
CA ALA A 147 8.07 0.31 -15.44
C ALA A 147 9.27 1.25 -15.70
N ARG A 148 10.46 0.89 -15.24
CA ARG A 148 11.71 1.63 -15.49
C ARG A 148 12.41 1.20 -16.77
N MET A 149 11.94 0.14 -17.42
CA MET A 149 12.54 -0.39 -18.64
C MET A 149 12.15 0.48 -19.82
N LYS A 150 13.08 0.73 -20.71
CA LYS A 150 12.85 1.54 -21.92
C LYS A 150 12.11 0.77 -23.02
N THR A 151 12.24 -0.55 -23.02
CA THR A 151 11.64 -1.44 -24.02
C THR A 151 11.13 -2.69 -23.33
N ILE A 152 9.99 -3.18 -23.77
CA ILE A 152 9.45 -4.47 -23.32
C ILE A 152 10.33 -5.59 -23.90
N PRO A 153 10.81 -6.55 -23.07
CA PRO A 153 11.63 -7.65 -23.55
C PRO A 153 10.86 -8.53 -24.54
N GLU A 154 11.56 -9.04 -25.54
CA GLU A 154 10.99 -9.95 -26.54
C GLU A 154 10.37 -11.19 -25.87
N GLY A 155 9.16 -11.54 -26.29
CA GLY A 155 8.39 -12.66 -25.75
C GLY A 155 7.59 -12.37 -24.48
N PHE A 156 7.58 -11.12 -24.00
CA PHE A 156 6.79 -10.69 -22.82
C PHE A 156 5.89 -9.50 -23.17
N SER A 157 4.82 -9.32 -22.39
CA SER A 157 3.93 -8.15 -22.48
C SER A 157 4.01 -7.31 -21.20
N ASP A 158 3.22 -6.24 -21.14
CA ASP A 158 3.03 -5.41 -19.93
C ASP A 158 1.95 -5.94 -18.98
N SER A 159 1.44 -7.15 -19.21
CA SER A 159 0.54 -7.81 -18.29
C SER A 159 1.25 -8.18 -16.98
N PRO A 160 0.58 -8.13 -15.81
CA PRO A 160 1.21 -8.47 -14.53
C PRO A 160 1.83 -9.87 -14.51
N GLY A 161 1.17 -10.85 -15.13
CA GLY A 161 1.67 -12.23 -15.25
C GLY A 161 2.99 -12.29 -16.00
N ASP A 162 3.06 -11.66 -17.19
CA ASP A 162 4.30 -11.61 -17.98
C ASP A 162 5.42 -10.84 -17.28
N ILE A 163 5.08 -9.77 -16.57
CA ILE A 163 6.06 -9.01 -15.79
C ILE A 163 6.68 -9.86 -14.68
N VAL A 164 5.85 -10.64 -13.95
CA VAL A 164 6.31 -11.57 -12.92
C VAL A 164 7.12 -12.71 -13.54
N ALA A 165 6.64 -13.28 -14.65
CA ALA A 165 7.35 -14.34 -15.37
C ALA A 165 8.73 -13.85 -15.85
N TYR A 166 8.79 -12.65 -16.42
CA TYR A 166 10.07 -12.04 -16.82
C TYR A 166 11.04 -11.88 -15.65
N GLN A 167 10.53 -11.40 -14.50
CA GLN A 167 11.36 -11.23 -13.31
C GLN A 167 11.91 -12.58 -12.80
N CYS A 168 11.07 -13.61 -12.75
CA CYS A 168 11.46 -14.97 -12.40
C CYS A 168 12.52 -15.53 -13.38
N TRP A 169 12.30 -15.37 -14.69
CA TRP A 169 13.24 -15.76 -15.72
C TRP A 169 14.61 -15.06 -15.59
N LYS A 170 14.59 -13.74 -15.36
CA LYS A 170 15.80 -12.96 -15.14
C LYS A 170 16.58 -13.42 -13.92
N GLN A 171 15.90 -13.69 -12.82
CA GLN A 171 16.53 -14.23 -11.60
C GLN A 171 17.07 -15.64 -11.82
N ALA A 172 16.31 -16.50 -12.50
CA ALA A 172 16.73 -17.87 -12.82
C ALA A 172 18.02 -17.91 -13.65
N ARG A 173 18.20 -16.96 -14.57
CA ARG A 173 19.45 -16.86 -15.37
C ARG A 173 20.68 -16.50 -14.54
N GLN A 174 20.50 -15.87 -13.39
CA GLN A 174 21.59 -15.46 -12.50
C GLN A 174 21.89 -16.50 -11.42
N GLN A 175 21.06 -17.55 -11.29
CA GLN A 175 21.21 -18.59 -10.29
C GLN A 175 22.13 -19.73 -10.77
N ASN A 176 23.13 -20.06 -9.93
CA ASN A 176 24.00 -21.20 -10.14
C ASN A 176 23.41 -22.49 -9.52
N ASP A 177 22.54 -22.38 -8.53
CA ASP A 177 21.83 -23.50 -7.91
C ASP A 177 20.69 -23.98 -8.82
N LEU A 178 20.80 -25.22 -9.28
CA LEU A 178 19.84 -25.85 -10.19
C LEU A 178 18.45 -26.00 -9.57
N GLN A 179 18.35 -26.31 -8.27
CA GLN A 179 17.05 -26.46 -7.60
C GLN A 179 16.35 -25.12 -7.46
N HIS A 180 17.08 -24.08 -7.04
CA HIS A 180 16.54 -22.75 -6.91
C HIS A 180 16.15 -22.18 -8.28
N ARG A 181 16.97 -22.41 -9.30
CA ARG A 181 16.66 -22.03 -10.69
C ARG A 181 15.37 -22.68 -11.20
N SER A 182 15.19 -23.99 -10.96
CA SER A 182 13.98 -24.72 -11.37
C SER A 182 12.74 -24.19 -10.67
N ARG A 183 12.82 -23.83 -9.38
CA ARG A 183 11.70 -23.21 -8.63
C ARG A 183 11.30 -21.86 -9.19
N LEU A 184 12.27 -21.02 -9.54
CA LEU A 184 12.00 -19.71 -10.16
C LEU A 184 11.30 -19.84 -11.50
N ILE A 185 11.75 -20.78 -12.33
CA ILE A 185 11.12 -21.08 -13.62
C ILE A 185 9.67 -21.53 -13.41
N ALA A 186 9.43 -22.49 -12.51
CA ALA A 186 8.10 -22.98 -12.20
C ALA A 186 7.16 -21.87 -11.68
N LYS A 187 7.67 -20.96 -10.82
CA LYS A 187 6.90 -19.81 -10.30
C LYS A 187 6.50 -18.82 -11.42
N GLY A 188 7.30 -18.68 -12.46
CA GLY A 188 7.02 -17.76 -13.57
C GLY A 188 6.00 -18.29 -14.59
N PHE A 189 5.66 -19.60 -14.55
CA PHE A 189 4.74 -20.23 -15.51
C PHE A 189 3.39 -20.65 -14.89
N ASN A 190 3.20 -20.45 -13.58
CA ASN A 190 1.94 -20.66 -12.88
C ASN A 190 1.24 -19.34 -12.62
#